data_946c45e4f016698f2379953b668a436f
#
_entry.id   946c45e4f016698f2379953b668a436f
#
_cell.length_a   1.000
_cell.length_b   1.000
_cell.length_c   1.000
_cell.angle_alpha   90.00
_cell.angle_beta   90.00
_cell.angle_gamma   90.00
#
_symmetry.space_group_name_H-M   'P 1'
#
loop_
_entity.id
_entity.type
_entity.pdbx_description
1 polymer ?
#
loop_
_entity_poly.entity_id
_entity_poly.type
_entity_poly.pdbx_seq_one_letter_code
_entity_poly.pdbx_strand_id
1 'polypeptide(L)' 'LPNNPVLLIHGGAWAIPDDMVEDHLNGVRNALTAGWHVLERGGTALDAVEESVVIMEDDETFDAG' A
#
# COMPACT_ATOMS: atom_id res chain seq x y z
N LEU A 1 -9.08 -15.27 10.26
CA LEU A 1 -8.38 -14.38 11.18
C LEU A 1 -9.25 -14.13 12.41
N PRO A 2 -8.71 -14.30 13.62
CA PRO A 2 -9.51 -14.21 14.84
C PRO A 2 -10.07 -12.82 15.12
N ASN A 3 -9.40 -11.79 14.64
CA ASN A 3 -9.86 -10.40 14.73
C ASN A 3 -9.95 -9.89 13.29
N ASN A 4 -11.07 -9.33 12.91
CA ASN A 4 -11.23 -8.84 11.53
C ASN A 4 -10.25 -7.69 11.25
N PRO A 5 -9.05 -7.96 10.71
CA PRO A 5 -8.06 -6.92 10.50
C PRO A 5 -8.52 -5.94 9.41
N VAL A 6 -8.06 -4.70 9.55
CA VAL A 6 -8.31 -3.65 8.55
C VAL A 6 -6.97 -3.08 8.13
N LEU A 7 -6.79 -2.89 6.84
CA LEU A 7 -5.59 -2.26 6.28
C LEU A 7 -6.01 -1.08 5.40
N LEU A 8 -5.46 0.10 5.72
CA LEU A 8 -5.74 1.33 4.99
C LEU A 8 -4.44 1.89 4.42
N ILE A 9 -4.46 2.25 3.14
CA ILE A 9 -3.33 2.84 2.43
C ILE A 9 -3.71 4.22 1.90
N HIS A 10 -2.82 5.19 2.10
CA HIS A 10 -2.95 6.54 1.57
C HIS A 10 -1.72 6.87 0.73
N GLY A 11 -1.93 7.26 -0.52
CA GLY A 11 -0.85 7.50 -1.50
C GLY A 11 -0.31 8.92 -1.55
N GLY A 12 -0.63 9.75 -0.57
CA GLY A 12 -0.19 11.13 -0.52
C GLY A 12 -1.30 12.13 -0.92
N ALA A 13 -1.18 13.36 -0.43
CA ALA A 13 -2.18 14.41 -0.63
C ALA A 13 -1.67 15.43 -1.66
N TRP A 14 -1.82 15.14 -2.95
CA TRP A 14 -1.41 16.04 -4.02
C TRP A 14 -2.35 15.91 -5.22
N ALA A 15 -2.33 16.93 -6.10
CA ALA A 15 -3.17 16.92 -7.29
C ALA A 15 -2.54 16.01 -8.34
N ILE A 16 -3.06 14.80 -8.49
CA ILE A 16 -2.53 13.80 -9.40
C ILE A 16 -2.94 14.14 -10.85
N PRO A 17 -2.00 14.30 -11.78
CA PRO A 17 -2.34 14.49 -13.19
C PRO A 17 -3.17 13.31 -13.73
N ASP A 18 -4.09 13.57 -14.65
CA ASP A 18 -5.00 12.55 -15.19
C ASP A 18 -4.25 11.35 -15.79
N ASP A 19 -3.12 11.58 -16.42
CA ASP A 19 -2.32 10.53 -17.05
C ASP A 19 -1.57 9.66 -16.03
N MET A 20 -1.57 10.04 -14.75
CA MET A 20 -0.93 9.29 -13.66
C MET A 20 -1.93 8.62 -12.72
N VAL A 21 -3.22 8.86 -12.89
CA VAL A 21 -4.24 8.34 -11.97
C VAL A 21 -4.24 6.82 -11.95
N GLU A 22 -4.20 6.17 -13.12
CA GLU A 22 -4.21 4.73 -13.21
C GLU A 22 -2.98 4.10 -12.56
N ASP A 23 -1.79 4.65 -12.82
CA ASP A 23 -0.54 4.16 -12.22
C ASP A 23 -0.57 4.33 -10.70
N HIS A 24 -1.10 5.46 -10.23
CA HIS A 24 -1.25 5.72 -8.80
C HIS A 24 -2.18 4.71 -8.13
N LEU A 25 -3.33 4.44 -8.75
CA LEU A 25 -4.29 3.44 -8.23
C LEU A 25 -3.70 2.04 -8.23
N ASN A 26 -2.97 1.67 -9.28
CA ASN A 26 -2.29 0.38 -9.34
C ASN A 26 -1.24 0.24 -8.26
N GLY A 27 -0.46 1.29 -8.01
CA GLY A 27 0.55 1.31 -6.96
C GLY A 27 -0.06 1.14 -5.56
N VAL A 28 -1.14 1.87 -5.28
CA VAL A 28 -1.86 1.74 -3.99
C VAL A 28 -2.42 0.33 -3.84
N ARG A 29 -3.01 -0.21 -4.91
CA ARG A 29 -3.56 -1.57 -4.90
C ARG A 29 -2.48 -2.62 -4.67
N ASN A 30 -1.32 -2.48 -5.31
CA ASN A 30 -0.19 -3.39 -5.11
C ASN A 30 0.30 -3.36 -3.66
N ALA A 31 0.43 -2.17 -3.09
CA ALA A 31 0.85 -2.02 -1.70
C ALA A 31 -0.18 -2.63 -0.74
N LEU A 32 -1.48 -2.42 -0.99
CA LEU A 32 -2.55 -2.98 -0.19
C LEU A 32 -2.55 -4.51 -0.25
N THR A 33 -2.40 -5.07 -1.45
CA THR A 33 -2.36 -6.52 -1.66
C THR A 33 -1.18 -7.14 -0.93
N ALA A 34 0.00 -6.55 -1.04
CA ALA A 34 1.20 -7.05 -0.36
C ALA A 34 1.04 -7.05 1.15
N GLY A 35 0.53 -5.95 1.72
CA GLY A 35 0.29 -5.87 3.16
C GLY A 35 -0.78 -6.84 3.63
N TRP A 36 -1.85 -7.01 2.85
CA TRP A 36 -2.93 -7.94 3.18
C TRP A 36 -2.44 -9.39 3.21
N HIS A 37 -1.57 -9.77 2.27
CA HIS A 37 -0.97 -11.12 2.27
C HIS A 37 -0.17 -11.40 3.53
N VAL A 38 0.51 -10.40 4.07
CA VAL A 38 1.23 -10.54 5.34
C VAL A 38 0.26 -10.89 6.46
N LEU A 39 -0.88 -10.20 6.53
CA LEU A 39 -1.90 -10.47 7.55
C LEU A 39 -2.53 -11.86 7.38
N GLU A 40 -2.81 -12.26 6.13
CA GLU A 40 -3.41 -13.57 5.84
C GLU A 40 -2.53 -14.73 6.29
N ARG A 41 -1.21 -14.61 6.19
CA ARG A 41 -0.28 -15.67 6.58
C ARG A 41 0.14 -15.59 8.05
N GLY A 42 -0.56 -14.77 8.85
CA GLY A 42 -0.32 -14.67 10.28
C GLY A 42 0.76 -13.69 10.69
N GLY A 43 1.21 -12.83 9.78
CA GLY A 43 2.16 -11.77 10.11
C GLY A 43 1.52 -10.70 10.98
N THR A 44 2.35 -9.88 11.61
CA THR A 44 1.88 -8.81 12.49
C THR A 44 1.38 -7.60 11.69
N ALA A 45 0.63 -6.72 12.35
CA ALA A 45 0.22 -5.45 11.75
C ALA A 45 1.44 -4.61 11.34
N LEU A 46 2.50 -4.61 12.16
CA LEU A 46 3.73 -3.89 11.85
C LEU A 46 4.39 -4.44 10.59
N ASP A 47 4.46 -5.78 10.44
CA ASP A 47 5.00 -6.41 9.24
C ASP A 47 4.19 -6.03 7.99
N ALA A 48 2.86 -5.98 8.11
CA ALA A 48 2.00 -5.60 6.98
C ALA A 48 2.23 -4.15 6.56
N VAL A 49 2.33 -3.24 7.52
CA VAL A 49 2.61 -1.83 7.25
C VAL A 49 3.99 -1.66 6.60
N GLU A 50 5.00 -2.34 7.12
CA GLU A 50 6.35 -2.30 6.57
C GLU A 50 6.37 -2.76 5.11
N GLU A 51 5.73 -3.89 4.81
CA GLU A 51 5.66 -4.42 3.43
C GLU A 51 4.97 -3.44 2.49
N SER A 52 3.84 -2.86 2.92
CA SER A 52 3.12 -1.88 2.10
C SER A 52 3.96 -0.64 1.83
N VAL A 53 4.68 -0.14 2.82
CA VAL A 53 5.55 1.04 2.68
C VAL A 53 6.70 0.74 1.71
N VAL A 54 7.32 -0.45 1.81
CA VAL A 54 8.40 -0.86 0.90
C VAL A 54 7.91 -0.87 -0.55
N ILE A 55 6.73 -1.43 -0.80
CA ILE A 55 6.15 -1.46 -2.15
C ILE A 55 5.93 -0.05 -2.67
N MET A 56 5.43 0.86 -1.85
CA MET A 56 5.20 2.26 -2.25
C MET A 56 6.51 3.01 -2.48
N GLU A 57 7.53 2.78 -1.66
CA GLU A 57 8.84 3.42 -1.83
C GLU A 57 9.54 2.98 -3.12
N ASP A 58 9.35 1.74 -3.52
CA ASP A 58 9.93 1.19 -4.74
C ASP A 58 9.15 1.60 -6.00
N ASP A 59 7.94 2.14 -5.85
CA ASP A 59 7.10 2.56 -6.96
C ASP A 59 7.38 4.04 -7.29
N GLU A 60 7.88 4.31 -8.49
CA GLU A 60 8.21 5.66 -8.94
C GLU A 60 7.02 6.61 -8.96
N THR A 61 5.79 6.09 -9.00
CA THR A 61 4.57 6.88 -8.98
C THR A 61 4.42 7.68 -7.68
N PHE A 62 5.00 7.17 -6.58
CA PHE A 62 4.90 7.81 -5.28
C PHE A 62 6.19 8.55 -4.92
N ASP A 63 6.03 9.79 -4.46
CA ASP A 63 7.11 10.55 -3.86
C ASP A 63 7.01 10.35 -2.35
N ALA A 64 7.67 9.33 -1.85
CA ALA A 64 7.64 8.96 -0.45
C ALA A 64 8.70 9.68 0.39
N GLY A 65 9.49 10.48 -0.26
CA GLY A 65 10.60 11.20 0.38
C GLY A 65 10.19 12.41 1.19
#